data_ef83c4d1f2feea0c32d4d94f489eb3a5
#
_entry.id   ef83c4d1f2feea0c32d4d94f489eb3a5
#
_cell.length_a   1.000
_cell.length_b   1.000
_cell.length_c   1.000
_cell.angle_alpha   90.00
_cell.angle_beta   90.00
_cell.angle_gamma   90.00
#
_symmetry.space_group_name_H-M   'P 1'
#
loop_
_entity.id
_entity.type
_entity.pdbx_description
1 polymer ?
#
loop_
_entity_poly.entity_id
_entity_poly.type
_entity_poly.pdbx_seq_one_letter_code
_entity_poly.pdbx_strand_id
1 'polypeptide(L)'
;MDFSTVIIVNKTHGQTRSIQVKTKHLKLYKHYIAIVTTVIICLCVTVFYLNRRAQIQEMEKQQLLSQITKLEREIPPPVVNVNTGNKAQTYIQGIEAKLQKINTYLTKRGLKGFSVKAVNTDGKSQANLPEADQYAKYNDHLGRLLSCVAFMPMGYPRLSGITSLFGDRSDPFNSDNGEHHPGIDFKGNMGDPVKCTASGKVVFAGWYGGYGNCIRIQHSNSLETLYGHLSRINVKVGQPVNVGDVVGAVGSTGHSTGAHLHYEVRKNGKPINPVNYLTLNS
;
A
#
# COMPACT_ATOMS: atom_id res chain seq x y z
N MET A 1 7.14 -47.65 35.84
CA MET A 1 6.30 -46.91 34.83
C MET A 1 5.02 -47.71 34.69
N ASP A 2 3.88 -47.16 35.09
CA ASP A 2 2.63 -47.92 35.11
C ASP A 2 1.94 -47.80 33.75
N PHE A 3 1.61 -48.98 33.20
CA PHE A 3 0.85 -49.08 31.95
C PHE A 3 -0.55 -49.63 32.23
N SER A 4 -1.55 -49.10 31.57
CA SER A 4 -2.92 -49.59 31.58
C SER A 4 -3.25 -50.19 30.22
N THR A 5 -3.90 -51.35 30.23
CA THR A 5 -4.32 -52.02 28.98
C THR A 5 -5.74 -51.57 28.65
N VAL A 6 -5.89 -50.92 27.45
CA VAL A 6 -7.20 -50.58 26.89
C VAL A 6 -7.60 -51.67 25.91
N ILE A 7 -8.75 -52.30 26.19
CA ILE A 7 -9.29 -53.34 25.32
C ILE A 7 -10.42 -52.74 24.49
N ILE A 8 -10.23 -52.73 23.17
CA ILE A 8 -11.24 -52.28 22.19
C ILE A 8 -11.97 -53.51 21.66
N VAL A 9 -13.27 -53.61 21.99
CA VAL A 9 -14.12 -54.70 21.54
C VAL A 9 -14.97 -54.23 20.38
N ASN A 10 -14.78 -54.81 19.18
CA ASN A 10 -15.65 -54.54 18.05
C ASN A 10 -16.93 -55.42 18.18
N LYS A 11 -18.07 -54.77 18.38
CA LYS A 11 -19.38 -55.41 18.57
C LYS A 11 -19.86 -56.25 17.36
N THR A 12 -19.37 -55.98 16.17
CA THR A 12 -19.84 -56.59 14.91
C THR A 12 -19.07 -57.85 14.50
N HIS A 13 -17.80 -58.01 14.93
CA HIS A 13 -16.94 -59.11 14.50
C HIS A 13 -16.21 -59.85 15.60
N GLY A 14 -16.52 -59.60 16.88
CA GLY A 14 -15.93 -60.31 18.03
C GLY A 14 -14.41 -60.20 18.18
N GLN A 15 -13.75 -59.39 17.38
CA GLN A 15 -12.30 -59.19 17.47
C GLN A 15 -11.96 -58.17 18.56
N THR A 16 -11.14 -58.57 19.49
CA THR A 16 -10.59 -57.71 20.54
C THR A 16 -9.18 -57.26 20.19
N ARG A 17 -8.93 -55.96 20.24
CA ARG A 17 -7.56 -55.41 20.16
C ARG A 17 -7.19 -54.81 21.52
N SER A 18 -6.04 -55.14 22.04
CA SER A 18 -5.50 -54.55 23.28
C SER A 18 -4.36 -53.59 22.93
N ILE A 19 -4.41 -52.41 23.53
CA ILE A 19 -3.36 -51.40 23.38
C ILE A 19 -2.88 -51.02 24.77
N GLN A 20 -1.55 -51.06 24.98
CA GLN A 20 -0.95 -50.58 26.22
C GLN A 20 -0.70 -49.10 26.18
N VAL A 21 -1.28 -48.37 27.11
CA VAL A 21 -1.18 -46.89 27.20
C VAL A 21 -0.63 -46.53 28.59
N LYS A 22 0.29 -45.59 28.68
CA LYS A 22 0.78 -45.09 29.96
C LYS A 22 -0.39 -44.55 30.80
N THR A 23 -0.56 -45.00 32.02
CA THR A 23 -1.66 -44.64 32.93
C THR A 23 -1.83 -43.13 33.08
N LYS A 24 -0.74 -42.35 32.99
CA LYS A 24 -0.75 -40.88 33.01
C LYS A 24 -1.62 -40.30 31.90
N HIS A 25 -1.58 -40.83 30.69
CA HIS A 25 -2.38 -40.33 29.55
C HIS A 25 -3.86 -40.68 29.73
N LEU A 26 -4.16 -41.84 30.35
CA LEU A 26 -5.55 -42.20 30.64
C LEU A 26 -6.17 -41.27 31.69
N LYS A 27 -5.40 -40.82 32.69
CA LYS A 27 -5.88 -39.84 33.68
C LYS A 27 -6.05 -38.45 33.12
N LEU A 28 -5.25 -38.07 32.11
CA LEU A 28 -5.24 -36.72 31.50
C LEU A 28 -6.09 -36.62 30.23
N TYR A 29 -6.80 -37.68 29.80
CA TYR A 29 -7.53 -37.68 28.52
C TYR A 29 -8.54 -36.54 28.40
N LYS A 30 -9.21 -36.15 29.50
CA LYS A 30 -10.15 -35.01 29.51
C LYS A 30 -9.47 -33.69 29.20
N HIS A 31 -8.23 -33.49 29.66
CA HIS A 31 -7.44 -32.29 29.34
C HIS A 31 -7.00 -32.26 27.87
N TYR A 32 -6.63 -33.41 27.30
CA TYR A 32 -6.31 -33.50 25.87
C TYR A 32 -7.52 -33.20 25.01
N ILE A 33 -8.69 -33.71 25.34
CA ILE A 33 -9.94 -33.41 24.66
C ILE A 33 -10.24 -31.91 24.76
N ALA A 34 -10.12 -31.31 25.95
CA ALA A 34 -10.36 -29.87 26.13
C ALA A 34 -9.39 -29.02 25.32
N ILE A 35 -8.10 -29.37 25.24
CA ILE A 35 -7.13 -28.66 24.41
C ILE A 35 -7.49 -28.76 22.94
N VAL A 36 -7.82 -29.96 22.44
CA VAL A 36 -8.18 -30.15 21.01
C VAL A 36 -9.45 -29.38 20.66
N THR A 37 -10.48 -29.42 21.54
CA THR A 37 -11.72 -28.66 21.30
C THR A 37 -11.47 -27.16 21.31
N THR A 38 -10.61 -26.65 22.20
CA THR A 38 -10.24 -25.22 22.23
C THR A 38 -9.52 -24.80 20.95
N VAL A 39 -8.58 -25.61 20.46
CA VAL A 39 -7.86 -25.35 19.20
C VAL A 39 -8.83 -25.33 18.02
N ILE A 40 -9.77 -26.28 17.96
CA ILE A 40 -10.78 -26.32 16.89
C ILE A 40 -11.66 -25.07 16.93
N ILE A 41 -12.12 -24.66 18.12
CA ILE A 41 -12.93 -23.43 18.28
C ILE A 41 -12.14 -22.21 17.83
N CYS A 42 -10.87 -22.07 18.23
CA CYS A 42 -10.02 -20.96 17.78
C CYS A 42 -9.85 -20.94 16.27
N LEU A 43 -9.65 -22.10 15.63
CA LEU A 43 -9.56 -22.19 14.17
C LEU A 43 -10.88 -21.77 13.50
N CYS A 44 -12.01 -22.25 14.00
CA CYS A 44 -13.33 -21.88 13.48
C CYS A 44 -13.57 -20.36 13.59
N VAL A 45 -13.25 -19.75 14.73
CA VAL A 45 -13.36 -18.29 14.94
C VAL A 45 -12.44 -17.53 13.99
N THR A 46 -11.21 -18.00 13.79
CA THR A 46 -10.26 -17.37 12.87
C THR A 46 -10.75 -17.43 11.43
N VAL A 47 -11.23 -18.60 10.97
CA VAL A 47 -11.80 -18.76 9.62
C VAL A 47 -13.03 -17.89 9.44
N PHE A 48 -13.93 -17.84 10.43
CA PHE A 48 -15.11 -16.98 10.40
C PHE A 48 -14.73 -15.49 10.30
N TYR A 49 -13.74 -15.05 11.08
CA TYR A 49 -13.25 -13.67 11.06
C TYR A 49 -12.65 -13.32 9.69
N LEU A 50 -11.79 -14.19 9.15
CA LEU A 50 -11.18 -13.97 7.83
C LEU A 50 -12.22 -13.93 6.71
N ASN A 51 -13.22 -14.82 6.76
CA ASN A 51 -14.29 -14.86 5.76
C ASN A 51 -15.17 -13.60 5.83
N ARG A 52 -15.49 -13.13 7.04
CA ARG A 52 -16.24 -11.89 7.23
C ARG A 52 -15.46 -10.67 6.75
N ARG A 53 -14.16 -10.64 6.97
CA ARG A 53 -13.26 -9.58 6.48
C ARG A 53 -13.21 -9.56 4.95
N ALA A 54 -13.12 -10.73 4.31
CA ALA A 54 -13.15 -10.85 2.86
C ALA A 54 -14.49 -10.37 2.27
N GLN A 55 -15.62 -10.70 2.90
CA GLN A 55 -16.94 -10.23 2.48
C GLN A 55 -17.08 -8.70 2.58
N ILE A 56 -16.57 -8.09 3.66
CA ILE A 56 -16.58 -6.62 3.80
C ILE A 56 -15.75 -5.96 2.70
N GLN A 57 -14.58 -6.49 2.40
CA GLN A 57 -13.73 -5.96 1.32
C GLN A 57 -14.39 -6.09 -0.06
N GLU A 58 -15.11 -7.19 -0.31
CA GLU A 58 -15.81 -7.37 -1.58
C GLU A 58 -17.03 -6.43 -1.70
N MET A 59 -17.75 -6.18 -0.60
CA MET A 59 -18.82 -5.18 -0.59
C MET A 59 -18.30 -3.76 -0.80
N GLU A 60 -17.18 -3.37 -0.15
CA GLU A 60 -16.54 -2.08 -0.39
C GLU A 60 -16.10 -1.92 -1.85
N LYS A 61 -15.52 -2.97 -2.43
CA LYS A 61 -15.13 -2.99 -3.85
C LYS A 61 -16.33 -2.84 -4.78
N GLN A 62 -17.44 -3.53 -4.51
CA GLN A 62 -18.66 -3.39 -5.29
C GLN A 62 -19.30 -2.00 -5.15
N GLN A 63 -19.26 -1.41 -3.94
CA GLN A 63 -19.71 -0.02 -3.74
C GLN A 63 -18.85 0.97 -4.53
N LEU A 64 -17.53 0.82 -4.51
CA LEU A 64 -16.63 1.65 -5.32
C LEU A 64 -16.89 1.50 -6.82
N LEU A 65 -17.08 0.27 -7.29
CA LEU A 65 -17.42 -0.01 -8.70
C LEU A 65 -18.76 0.61 -9.08
N SER A 66 -19.76 0.53 -8.19
CA SER A 66 -21.07 1.17 -8.43
C SER A 66 -20.98 2.69 -8.47
N GLN A 67 -20.13 3.30 -7.62
CA GLN A 67 -19.87 4.74 -7.66
C GLN A 67 -19.15 5.16 -8.94
N ILE A 68 -18.15 4.38 -9.38
CA ILE A 68 -17.46 4.60 -10.66
C ILE A 68 -18.45 4.53 -11.82
N THR A 69 -19.29 3.48 -11.87
CA THR A 69 -20.31 3.32 -12.93
C THR A 69 -21.36 4.43 -12.89
N LYS A 70 -21.70 4.94 -11.69
CA LYS A 70 -22.61 6.09 -11.56
C LYS A 70 -21.96 7.38 -12.08
N LEU A 71 -20.70 7.63 -11.71
CA LEU A 71 -19.94 8.78 -12.21
C LEU A 71 -19.69 8.71 -13.72
N GLU A 72 -19.48 7.51 -14.27
CA GLU A 72 -19.38 7.29 -15.72
C GLU A 72 -20.68 7.58 -16.46
N ARG A 73 -21.86 7.35 -15.83
CA ARG A 73 -23.17 7.67 -16.38
C ARG A 73 -23.51 9.18 -16.26
N GLU A 74 -22.99 9.88 -15.26
CA GLU A 74 -23.16 11.31 -15.07
C GLU A 74 -22.25 12.14 -16.00
N ILE A 75 -21.21 11.51 -16.61
CA ILE A 75 -20.48 12.10 -17.72
C ILE A 75 -21.36 11.89 -18.96
N PRO A 76 -21.98 12.95 -19.55
CA PRO A 76 -22.74 12.78 -20.76
C PRO A 76 -21.85 12.11 -21.80
N PRO A 77 -22.30 11.05 -22.49
CA PRO A 77 -21.51 10.50 -23.56
C PRO A 77 -21.17 11.64 -24.51
N PRO A 78 -19.90 11.77 -24.95
CA PRO A 78 -19.57 12.76 -25.95
C PRO A 78 -20.53 12.52 -27.11
N VAL A 79 -21.25 13.57 -27.51
CA VAL A 79 -22.17 13.53 -28.65
C VAL A 79 -21.34 13.13 -29.87
N VAL A 80 -21.35 11.84 -30.15
CA VAL A 80 -20.56 11.24 -31.25
C VAL A 80 -21.31 11.50 -32.53
N ASN A 81 -21.05 12.66 -33.11
CA ASN A 81 -21.29 12.84 -34.55
C ASN A 81 -20.24 11.99 -35.27
N VAL A 82 -20.73 10.94 -35.92
CA VAL A 82 -19.92 9.93 -36.60
C VAL A 82 -19.25 10.51 -37.82
N ASN A 83 -18.12 11.20 -37.62
CA ASN A 83 -17.14 11.49 -38.68
C ASN A 83 -15.80 10.93 -38.19
N THR A 84 -15.17 10.05 -38.96
CA THR A 84 -13.94 9.32 -38.58
C THR A 84 -12.79 10.24 -38.16
N GLY A 85 -12.75 11.49 -38.61
CA GLY A 85 -11.82 12.52 -38.13
C GLY A 85 -12.05 12.94 -36.68
N ASN A 86 -13.27 12.90 -36.14
CA ASN A 86 -13.60 13.33 -34.80
C ASN A 86 -13.18 12.32 -33.72
N LYS A 87 -13.14 11.01 -34.01
CA LYS A 87 -12.72 9.99 -33.05
C LYS A 87 -11.23 10.10 -32.70
N ALA A 88 -10.38 10.26 -33.71
CA ALA A 88 -8.94 10.46 -33.49
C ALA A 88 -8.69 11.72 -32.64
N GLN A 89 -9.38 12.83 -32.93
CA GLN A 89 -9.26 14.08 -32.18
C GLN A 89 -9.68 13.94 -30.71
N THR A 90 -10.75 13.19 -30.43
CA THR A 90 -11.18 12.88 -29.05
C THR A 90 -10.13 12.06 -28.27
N TYR A 91 -9.52 11.07 -28.91
CA TYR A 91 -8.43 10.30 -28.30
C TYR A 91 -7.19 11.15 -28.03
N ILE A 92 -6.81 12.03 -28.98
CA ILE A 92 -5.66 12.96 -28.83
C ILE A 92 -5.90 13.88 -27.62
N GLN A 93 -7.07 14.49 -27.49
CA GLN A 93 -7.44 15.32 -26.35
C GLN A 93 -7.39 14.53 -25.03
N GLY A 94 -7.88 13.28 -25.03
CA GLY A 94 -7.80 12.40 -23.86
C GLY A 94 -6.36 12.04 -23.48
N ILE A 95 -5.48 11.86 -24.45
CA ILE A 95 -4.04 11.63 -24.26
C ILE A 95 -3.38 12.86 -23.63
N GLU A 96 -3.61 14.04 -24.20
CA GLU A 96 -3.07 15.31 -23.71
C GLU A 96 -3.50 15.59 -22.27
N ALA A 97 -4.79 15.40 -21.94
CA ALA A 97 -5.31 15.57 -20.60
C ALA A 97 -4.62 14.62 -19.58
N LYS A 98 -4.39 13.36 -19.96
CA LYS A 98 -3.68 12.39 -19.11
C LYS A 98 -2.21 12.75 -18.91
N LEU A 99 -1.52 13.19 -19.96
CA LEU A 99 -0.14 13.65 -19.90
C LEU A 99 0.00 14.89 -19.00
N GLN A 100 -0.91 15.86 -19.09
CA GLN A 100 -0.94 17.01 -18.19
C GLN A 100 -1.16 16.58 -16.73
N LYS A 101 -2.03 15.60 -16.48
CA LYS A 101 -2.28 15.08 -15.15
C LYS A 101 -1.08 14.35 -14.58
N ILE A 102 -0.36 13.56 -15.39
CA ILE A 102 0.91 12.94 -14.99
C ILE A 102 1.94 14.03 -14.64
N ASN A 103 2.11 15.06 -15.49
CA ASN A 103 3.00 16.18 -15.20
C ASN A 103 2.64 16.88 -13.89
N THR A 104 1.36 17.11 -13.62
CA THR A 104 0.90 17.69 -12.37
C THR A 104 1.29 16.80 -11.15
N TYR A 105 1.19 15.49 -11.28
CA TYR A 105 1.63 14.58 -10.21
C TYR A 105 3.14 14.61 -10.00
N LEU A 106 3.93 14.71 -11.07
CA LEU A 106 5.39 14.81 -10.98
C LEU A 106 5.82 16.11 -10.32
N THR A 107 5.27 17.24 -10.76
CA THR A 107 5.64 18.57 -10.22
C THR A 107 5.24 18.75 -8.75
N LYS A 108 4.08 18.22 -8.34
CA LYS A 108 3.67 18.22 -6.91
C LYS A 108 4.65 17.46 -6.01
N ARG A 109 5.42 16.53 -6.59
CA ARG A 109 6.44 15.72 -5.89
C ARG A 109 7.86 16.29 -6.02
N GLY A 110 8.03 17.44 -6.67
CA GLY A 110 9.35 18.03 -6.94
C GLY A 110 10.13 17.32 -8.03
N LEU A 111 9.47 16.52 -8.87
CA LEU A 111 10.07 15.86 -10.02
C LEU A 111 9.87 16.71 -11.27
N LYS A 112 10.85 16.66 -12.19
CA LYS A 112 10.70 17.33 -13.50
C LYS A 112 9.63 16.60 -14.32
N GLY A 113 8.62 17.34 -14.78
CA GLY A 113 7.70 16.87 -15.79
C GLY A 113 8.38 16.81 -17.17
N PHE A 114 7.74 16.12 -18.11
CA PHE A 114 8.17 16.14 -19.52
C PHE A 114 7.42 17.24 -20.28
N SER A 115 8.10 17.81 -21.27
CA SER A 115 7.48 18.75 -22.18
C SER A 115 6.50 18.00 -23.08
N VAL A 116 5.21 18.32 -22.96
CA VAL A 116 4.19 17.89 -23.93
C VAL A 116 4.30 18.81 -25.14
N LYS A 117 5.41 18.71 -25.89
CA LYS A 117 5.39 19.20 -27.26
C LYS A 117 4.50 18.24 -28.04
N ALA A 118 3.56 18.79 -28.81
CA ALA A 118 2.75 18.00 -29.75
C ALA A 118 3.67 16.95 -30.39
N VAL A 119 3.32 15.69 -30.25
CA VAL A 119 4.05 14.60 -30.89
C VAL A 119 3.82 14.82 -32.38
N ASN A 120 4.76 15.51 -33.04
CA ASN A 120 4.81 15.51 -34.48
C ASN A 120 5.01 14.08 -34.90
N THR A 121 3.98 13.50 -35.47
CA THR A 121 3.95 12.12 -35.96
C THR A 121 4.75 12.00 -37.26
N ASP A 122 6.06 12.30 -37.19
CA ASP A 122 7.01 11.92 -38.24
C ASP A 122 7.61 10.51 -38.00
N GLY A 123 6.97 9.74 -37.16
CA GLY A 123 7.36 8.34 -36.90
C GLY A 123 6.62 7.41 -37.86
N LYS A 124 7.30 6.90 -38.87
CA LYS A 124 6.91 5.68 -39.59
C LYS A 124 6.71 4.52 -38.60
N SER A 125 5.51 4.42 -38.07
CA SER A 125 5.11 3.27 -37.27
C SER A 125 4.44 2.26 -38.17
N GLN A 126 5.11 1.17 -38.42
CA GLN A 126 4.52 -0.03 -39.04
C GLN A 126 3.50 -0.62 -38.06
N ALA A 127 2.24 -0.32 -38.23
CA ALA A 127 1.18 -1.13 -37.67
C ALA A 127 -0.07 -1.05 -38.60
N ASN A 128 -0.48 -2.17 -39.12
CA ASN A 128 -1.64 -2.39 -39.96
C ASN A 128 -2.98 -2.20 -39.24
N LEU A 129 -3.07 -1.28 -38.28
CA LEU A 129 -4.31 -0.97 -37.55
C LEU A 129 -4.85 0.40 -38.02
N PRO A 130 -6.17 0.57 -38.12
CA PRO A 130 -6.75 1.87 -38.33
C PRO A 130 -6.24 2.87 -37.30
N GLU A 131 -5.92 4.10 -37.73
CA GLU A 131 -5.32 5.14 -36.88
C GLU A 131 -6.09 5.39 -35.58
N ALA A 132 -7.41 5.35 -35.62
CA ALA A 132 -8.29 5.47 -34.44
C ALA A 132 -8.06 4.36 -33.40
N ASP A 133 -7.80 3.13 -33.82
CA ASP A 133 -7.58 1.99 -32.91
C ASP A 133 -6.19 2.07 -32.23
N GLN A 134 -5.21 2.66 -32.92
CA GLN A 134 -3.90 2.95 -32.32
C GLN A 134 -4.02 4.01 -31.22
N TYR A 135 -4.72 5.11 -31.46
CA TYR A 135 -4.97 6.13 -30.45
C TYR A 135 -5.77 5.61 -29.26
N ALA A 136 -6.75 4.74 -29.48
CA ALA A 136 -7.50 4.08 -28.41
C ALA A 136 -6.58 3.27 -27.51
N LYS A 137 -5.67 2.47 -28.06
CA LYS A 137 -4.68 1.67 -27.30
C LYS A 137 -3.71 2.56 -26.52
N TYR A 138 -3.22 3.64 -27.10
CA TYR A 138 -2.34 4.61 -26.40
C TYR A 138 -3.09 5.28 -25.24
N ASN A 139 -4.33 5.71 -25.47
CA ASN A 139 -5.17 6.32 -24.46
C ASN A 139 -5.41 5.38 -23.25
N ASP A 140 -5.66 4.11 -23.49
CA ASP A 140 -5.82 3.08 -22.44
C ASP A 140 -4.50 2.81 -21.71
N HIS A 141 -3.38 2.69 -22.45
CA HIS A 141 -2.05 2.52 -21.85
C HIS A 141 -1.70 3.69 -20.93
N LEU A 142 -1.92 4.93 -21.36
CA LEU A 142 -1.72 6.12 -20.55
C LEU A 142 -2.66 6.16 -19.33
N GLY A 143 -3.86 5.63 -19.43
CA GLY A 143 -4.77 5.46 -18.29
C GLY A 143 -4.16 4.58 -17.21
N ARG A 144 -3.60 3.43 -17.60
CA ARG A 144 -2.89 2.52 -16.68
C ARG A 144 -1.65 3.16 -16.07
N LEU A 145 -0.84 3.85 -16.89
CA LEU A 145 0.34 4.58 -16.41
C LEU A 145 -0.04 5.68 -15.42
N LEU A 146 -1.09 6.45 -15.69
CA LEU A 146 -1.58 7.49 -14.80
C LEU A 146 -1.97 6.90 -13.43
N SER A 147 -2.66 5.76 -13.41
CA SER A 147 -3.00 5.07 -12.17
C SER A 147 -1.74 4.60 -11.42
N CYS A 148 -0.77 4.00 -12.12
CA CYS A 148 0.50 3.60 -11.51
C CYS A 148 1.22 4.79 -10.89
N VAL A 149 1.35 5.90 -11.64
CA VAL A 149 2.00 7.13 -11.16
C VAL A 149 1.27 7.71 -9.95
N ALA A 150 -0.07 7.70 -9.93
CA ALA A 150 -0.84 8.26 -8.82
C ALA A 150 -0.59 7.54 -7.49
N PHE A 151 -0.46 6.21 -7.53
CA PHE A 151 -0.36 5.36 -6.35
C PHE A 151 1.06 4.87 -6.00
N MET A 152 2.06 5.22 -6.81
CA MET A 152 3.47 4.92 -6.51
C MET A 152 4.08 6.07 -5.71
N PRO A 153 4.72 5.81 -4.54
CA PRO A 153 5.27 6.85 -3.66
C PRO A 153 6.58 7.42 -4.22
N MET A 154 6.49 8.10 -5.37
CA MET A 154 7.64 8.74 -6.02
C MET A 154 7.83 10.18 -5.55
N GLY A 155 9.10 10.65 -5.60
CA GLY A 155 9.48 12.03 -5.30
C GLY A 155 9.56 12.30 -3.80
N TYR A 156 9.52 13.56 -3.44
CA TYR A 156 9.90 14.08 -2.14
C TYR A 156 8.67 14.41 -1.28
N PRO A 157 8.57 13.88 -0.04
CA PRO A 157 7.56 14.32 0.92
C PRO A 157 7.77 15.77 1.36
N ARG A 158 8.99 16.25 1.15
CA ARG A 158 9.47 17.59 1.44
C ARG A 158 10.68 17.91 0.55
N LEU A 159 10.69 19.08 -0.08
CA LEU A 159 11.83 19.55 -0.87
C LEU A 159 12.91 20.13 0.07
N SER A 160 13.78 19.27 0.59
CA SER A 160 14.88 19.62 1.46
C SER A 160 16.03 18.61 1.35
N GLY A 161 17.20 18.94 1.90
CA GLY A 161 18.33 18.01 1.95
C GLY A 161 18.03 16.78 2.81
N ILE A 162 18.63 15.66 2.45
CA ILE A 162 18.62 14.42 3.25
C ILE A 162 19.74 14.54 4.29
N THR A 163 19.43 14.25 5.54
CA THR A 163 20.37 14.28 6.66
C THR A 163 20.83 12.89 7.08
N SER A 164 20.06 11.85 6.78
CA SER A 164 20.43 10.46 7.03
C SER A 164 19.82 9.53 5.98
N LEU A 165 20.61 8.56 5.54
CA LEU A 165 20.23 7.58 4.54
C LEU A 165 19.68 6.29 5.18
N PHE A 166 18.99 5.48 4.37
CA PHE A 166 18.55 4.14 4.69
C PHE A 166 19.74 3.19 4.83
N GLY A 167 19.68 2.28 5.79
CA GLY A 167 20.66 1.21 5.98
C GLY A 167 21.42 1.30 7.31
N ASP A 168 22.50 0.55 7.40
CA ASP A 168 23.27 0.45 8.64
C ASP A 168 24.10 1.71 8.88
N ARG A 169 24.03 2.22 10.10
CA ARG A 169 24.74 3.41 10.57
C ARG A 169 25.12 3.27 12.04
N SER A 170 26.02 4.14 12.54
CA SER A 170 26.23 4.29 13.99
C SER A 170 24.94 4.84 14.62
N ASP A 171 24.56 4.31 15.77
CA ASP A 171 23.41 4.79 16.54
C ASP A 171 23.64 6.25 16.95
N PRO A 172 22.74 7.19 16.62
CA PRO A 172 22.91 8.62 16.96
C PRO A 172 22.84 8.92 18.46
N PHE A 173 22.38 7.95 19.28
CA PHE A 173 22.31 8.08 20.75
C PHE A 173 23.38 7.26 21.48
N ASN A 174 23.92 6.24 20.83
CA ASN A 174 24.99 5.40 21.38
C ASN A 174 25.94 4.98 20.25
N SER A 175 27.00 5.74 20.05
CA SER A 175 27.98 5.55 18.97
C SER A 175 28.68 4.20 18.96
N ASP A 176 28.65 3.47 20.08
CA ASP A 176 29.28 2.15 20.21
C ASP A 176 28.42 1.02 19.62
N ASN A 177 27.15 1.30 19.30
CA ASN A 177 26.22 0.35 18.70
C ASN A 177 25.89 0.71 17.26
N GLY A 178 25.76 -0.29 16.41
CA GLY A 178 25.18 -0.15 15.06
C GLY A 178 23.65 -0.13 15.12
N GLU A 179 23.03 0.73 14.33
CA GLU A 179 21.57 0.79 14.13
C GLU A 179 21.25 0.62 12.65
N HIS A 180 20.20 -0.12 12.37
CA HIS A 180 19.63 -0.16 11.02
C HIS A 180 18.56 0.91 10.87
N HIS A 181 18.82 1.94 10.05
CA HIS A 181 17.87 3.01 9.76
C HIS A 181 16.84 2.56 8.71
N PRO A 182 15.55 2.36 9.07
CA PRO A 182 14.55 1.80 8.18
C PRO A 182 13.98 2.80 7.15
N GLY A 183 14.50 4.02 7.12
CA GLY A 183 14.02 5.10 6.24
C GLY A 183 15.11 6.06 5.83
N ILE A 184 14.70 7.27 5.50
CA ILE A 184 15.59 8.42 5.26
C ILE A 184 15.07 9.61 6.06
N ASP A 185 16.00 10.47 6.51
CA ASP A 185 15.65 11.67 7.23
C ASP A 185 15.83 12.91 6.37
N PHE A 186 14.78 13.72 6.28
CA PHE A 186 14.79 15.01 5.60
C PHE A 186 14.98 16.15 6.58
N LYS A 187 15.92 17.05 6.28
CA LYS A 187 16.10 18.29 7.02
C LYS A 187 14.81 19.09 7.06
N GLY A 188 14.42 19.61 8.22
CA GLY A 188 13.21 20.43 8.36
C GLY A 188 13.17 21.23 9.63
N ASN A 189 12.43 22.35 9.60
CA ASN A 189 12.13 23.12 10.80
C ASN A 189 10.81 22.63 11.40
N MET A 190 10.67 22.78 12.71
CA MET A 190 9.43 22.48 13.41
C MET A 190 8.25 23.19 12.73
N GLY A 191 7.20 22.43 12.38
CA GLY A 191 6.00 22.98 11.76
C GLY A 191 6.00 23.02 10.23
N ASP A 192 7.11 22.74 9.56
CA ASP A 192 7.20 22.72 8.11
C ASP A 192 6.25 21.65 7.51
N PRO A 193 5.60 21.91 6.37
CA PRO A 193 4.61 21.00 5.81
C PRO A 193 5.23 19.69 5.31
N VAL A 194 4.57 18.58 5.61
CA VAL A 194 4.86 17.23 5.11
C VAL A 194 3.77 16.83 4.14
N LYS A 195 4.16 16.48 2.89
CA LYS A 195 3.24 16.15 1.80
C LYS A 195 3.20 14.64 1.54
N CYS A 196 2.01 14.17 1.19
CA CYS A 196 1.81 12.79 0.73
C CYS A 196 2.48 12.57 -0.62
N THR A 197 3.32 11.53 -0.73
CA THR A 197 4.07 11.22 -1.97
C THR A 197 3.28 10.40 -2.98
N ALA A 198 2.16 9.79 -2.58
CA ALA A 198 1.26 9.07 -3.48
C ALA A 198 -0.17 9.12 -2.96
N SER A 199 -1.15 8.93 -3.85
CA SER A 199 -2.54 8.75 -3.44
C SER A 199 -2.71 7.46 -2.66
N GLY A 200 -3.63 7.44 -1.68
CA GLY A 200 -3.83 6.27 -0.83
C GLY A 200 -4.86 6.49 0.26
N LYS A 201 -4.88 5.57 1.22
CA LYS A 201 -5.75 5.62 2.40
C LYS A 201 -4.89 5.61 3.67
N VAL A 202 -5.17 6.50 4.60
CA VAL A 202 -4.51 6.53 5.91
C VAL A 202 -4.88 5.29 6.71
N VAL A 203 -3.88 4.47 7.04
CA VAL A 203 -4.08 3.24 7.84
C VAL A 203 -3.65 3.42 9.29
N PHE A 204 -2.87 4.44 9.58
CA PHE A 204 -2.47 4.82 10.94
C PHE A 204 -2.24 6.33 11.05
N ALA A 205 -2.65 6.94 12.16
CA ALA A 205 -2.42 8.35 12.49
C ALA A 205 -2.44 8.50 14.01
N GLY A 206 -1.27 8.70 14.64
CA GLY A 206 -1.14 8.78 16.10
C GLY A 206 0.29 8.53 16.58
N TRP A 207 0.45 8.27 17.87
CA TRP A 207 1.73 7.93 18.48
C TRP A 207 2.15 6.49 18.17
N TYR A 208 3.35 6.28 17.66
CA TYR A 208 3.87 4.97 17.27
C TYR A 208 5.31 4.74 17.78
N GLY A 209 5.45 4.39 19.05
CA GLY A 209 6.72 4.05 19.68
C GLY A 209 7.83 5.07 19.42
N GLY A 210 9.00 4.63 18.97
CA GLY A 210 10.14 5.47 18.64
C GLY A 210 9.88 6.49 17.54
N TYR A 211 8.91 6.26 16.64
CA TYR A 211 8.53 7.21 15.59
C TYR A 211 7.79 8.45 16.09
N GLY A 212 7.37 8.48 17.37
CA GLY A 212 6.57 9.57 17.92
C GLY A 212 5.22 9.70 17.22
N ASN A 213 4.77 10.92 16.92
CA ASN A 213 3.63 11.17 16.09
C ASN A 213 3.91 10.71 14.65
N CYS A 214 3.12 9.75 14.19
CA CYS A 214 3.36 9.03 12.96
C CYS A 214 2.09 8.90 12.13
N ILE A 215 2.26 8.94 10.81
CA ILE A 215 1.21 8.65 9.83
C ILE A 215 1.69 7.50 8.96
N ARG A 216 0.78 6.54 8.69
CA ARG A 216 1.03 5.49 7.69
C ARG A 216 -0.07 5.52 6.65
N ILE A 217 0.32 5.49 5.38
CA ILE A 217 -0.59 5.59 4.23
C ILE A 217 -0.39 4.37 3.36
N GLN A 218 -1.46 3.59 3.17
CA GLN A 218 -1.47 2.46 2.26
C GLN A 218 -1.76 2.95 0.84
N HIS A 219 -0.91 2.54 -0.10
CA HIS A 219 -1.03 2.79 -1.54
C HIS A 219 -1.38 1.50 -2.29
N SER A 220 -1.40 1.53 -3.62
CA SER A 220 -1.55 0.31 -4.44
C SER A 220 -0.31 -0.59 -4.36
N ASN A 221 -0.43 -1.83 -4.81
CA ASN A 221 0.67 -2.80 -4.94
C ASN A 221 1.40 -3.12 -3.62
N SER A 222 0.67 -3.17 -2.50
CA SER A 222 1.23 -3.46 -1.17
C SER A 222 2.31 -2.47 -0.72
N LEU A 223 2.36 -1.28 -1.32
CA LEU A 223 3.23 -0.19 -0.92
C LEU A 223 2.55 0.65 0.17
N GLU A 224 3.34 1.03 1.16
CA GLU A 224 2.95 1.91 2.25
C GLU A 224 4.03 2.96 2.45
N THR A 225 3.65 4.18 2.84
CA THR A 225 4.59 5.19 3.31
C THR A 225 4.36 5.49 4.78
N LEU A 226 5.46 5.78 5.49
CA LEU A 226 5.47 6.20 6.88
C LEU A 226 6.14 7.57 7.00
N TYR A 227 5.51 8.43 7.80
CA TYR A 227 5.96 9.78 8.12
C TYR A 227 6.08 9.88 9.64
N GLY A 228 7.30 9.96 10.17
CA GLY A 228 7.60 9.94 11.59
C GLY A 228 8.06 11.30 12.15
N HIS A 229 8.18 11.36 13.47
CA HIS A 229 8.63 12.49 14.29
C HIS A 229 7.82 13.78 14.13
N LEU A 230 6.53 13.65 13.71
CA LEU A 230 5.68 14.79 13.38
C LEU A 230 5.35 15.64 14.61
N SER A 231 5.29 16.96 14.43
CA SER A 231 4.75 17.89 15.44
C SER A 231 3.22 17.90 15.42
N ARG A 232 2.61 17.68 14.24
CA ARG A 232 1.16 17.69 14.05
C ARG A 232 0.75 16.69 12.98
N ILE A 233 -0.37 16.02 13.22
CA ILE A 233 -1.07 15.13 12.28
C ILE A 233 -2.30 15.85 11.75
N ASN A 234 -2.45 15.97 10.42
CA ASN A 234 -3.54 16.70 9.76
C ASN A 234 -4.62 15.77 9.16
N VAL A 235 -4.45 14.45 9.32
CA VAL A 235 -5.32 13.44 8.71
C VAL A 235 -5.81 12.44 9.76
N LYS A 236 -6.86 11.68 9.43
CA LYS A 236 -7.46 10.66 10.29
C LYS A 236 -7.36 9.28 9.64
N VAL A 237 -7.33 8.22 10.46
CA VAL A 237 -7.40 6.84 9.97
C VAL A 237 -8.67 6.64 9.13
N GLY A 238 -8.51 5.98 7.98
CA GLY A 238 -9.57 5.76 7.00
C GLY A 238 -9.71 6.87 5.95
N GLN A 239 -9.09 8.05 6.17
CA GLN A 239 -9.17 9.17 5.24
C GLN A 239 -8.44 8.86 3.91
N PRO A 240 -9.09 9.10 2.74
CA PRO A 240 -8.39 9.10 1.47
C PRO A 240 -7.53 10.37 1.35
N VAL A 241 -6.35 10.23 0.78
CA VAL A 241 -5.42 11.33 0.51
C VAL A 241 -4.91 11.25 -0.91
N ASN A 242 -4.63 12.41 -1.49
CA ASN A 242 -4.08 12.54 -2.83
C ASN A 242 -2.61 12.93 -2.75
N VAL A 243 -1.88 12.65 -3.82
CA VAL A 243 -0.51 13.10 -3.98
C VAL A 243 -0.39 14.63 -3.78
N GLY A 244 0.53 15.03 -2.92
CA GLY A 244 0.80 16.45 -2.61
C GLY A 244 -0.07 17.03 -1.49
N ASP A 245 -1.06 16.30 -0.96
CA ASP A 245 -1.82 16.74 0.21
C ASP A 245 -0.91 16.89 1.43
N VAL A 246 -1.11 17.94 2.22
CA VAL A 246 -0.37 18.17 3.47
C VAL A 246 -0.96 17.29 4.57
N VAL A 247 -0.26 16.20 4.88
CA VAL A 247 -0.71 15.18 5.84
C VAL A 247 -0.27 15.45 7.27
N GLY A 248 0.79 16.24 7.46
CA GLY A 248 1.33 16.59 8.78
C GLY A 248 2.34 17.71 8.72
N ALA A 249 3.05 17.92 9.82
CA ALA A 249 4.11 18.91 9.95
C ALA A 249 5.36 18.29 10.62
N VAL A 250 6.53 18.73 10.18
CA VAL A 250 7.82 18.32 10.73
C VAL A 250 7.87 18.59 12.23
N GLY A 251 8.46 17.68 12.98
CA GLY A 251 8.60 17.75 14.41
C GLY A 251 9.90 17.12 14.91
N SER A 252 9.90 16.77 16.19
CA SER A 252 10.99 16.07 16.88
C SER A 252 10.38 15.17 17.96
N THR A 253 9.22 14.55 17.70
CA THR A 253 8.56 13.69 18.67
C THR A 253 9.10 12.25 18.60
N GLY A 254 9.00 11.52 19.71
CA GLY A 254 9.55 10.16 19.81
C GLY A 254 11.07 10.15 19.97
N HIS A 255 11.74 9.15 19.39
CA HIS A 255 13.19 8.98 19.45
C HIS A 255 13.88 9.79 18.35
N SER A 256 14.12 11.07 18.60
CA SER A 256 14.63 12.05 17.63
C SER A 256 15.66 12.96 18.27
N THR A 257 16.77 13.20 17.57
CA THR A 257 17.86 14.11 18.03
C THR A 257 17.59 15.58 17.73
N GLY A 258 16.57 15.90 16.94
CA GLY A 258 16.21 17.27 16.54
C GLY A 258 15.12 17.30 15.50
N ALA A 259 14.72 18.51 15.08
CA ALA A 259 13.64 18.67 14.11
C ALA A 259 14.01 18.11 12.73
N HIS A 260 13.32 17.07 12.29
CA HIS A 260 13.45 16.45 10.95
C HIS A 260 12.19 15.66 10.60
N LEU A 261 12.07 15.23 9.35
CA LEU A 261 11.07 14.27 8.90
C LEU A 261 11.75 12.94 8.68
N HIS A 262 11.34 11.91 9.42
CA HIS A 262 11.65 10.53 9.10
C HIS A 262 10.63 9.99 8.09
N TYR A 263 11.13 9.43 6.98
CA TYR A 263 10.29 8.94 5.88
C TYR A 263 10.69 7.53 5.46
N GLU A 264 9.69 6.64 5.38
CA GLU A 264 9.90 5.28 4.90
C GLU A 264 8.99 4.96 3.72
N VAL A 265 9.49 4.10 2.84
CA VAL A 265 8.68 3.32 1.88
C VAL A 265 8.72 1.87 2.33
N ARG A 266 7.56 1.25 2.44
CA ARG A 266 7.41 -0.15 2.84
C ARG A 266 6.73 -0.95 1.74
N LYS A 267 7.24 -2.17 1.48
CA LYS A 267 6.61 -3.14 0.58
C LYS A 267 6.26 -4.39 1.37
N ASN A 268 4.98 -4.79 1.36
CA ASN A 268 4.47 -5.91 2.18
C ASN A 268 4.84 -5.77 3.67
N GLY A 269 4.77 -4.56 4.21
CA GLY A 269 5.09 -4.23 5.60
C GLY A 269 6.58 -4.10 5.93
N LYS A 270 7.49 -4.45 5.01
CA LYS A 270 8.96 -4.37 5.21
C LYS A 270 9.50 -3.06 4.64
N PRO A 271 10.33 -2.31 5.40
CA PRO A 271 11.03 -1.14 4.89
C PRO A 271 11.93 -1.50 3.69
N ILE A 272 11.93 -0.63 2.70
CA ILE A 272 12.80 -0.69 1.52
C ILE A 272 13.44 0.67 1.30
N ASN A 273 14.58 0.73 0.62
CA ASN A 273 15.33 1.98 0.43
C ASN A 273 14.50 3.04 -0.30
N PRO A 274 14.10 4.14 0.38
CA PRO A 274 13.26 5.18 -0.23
C PRO A 274 13.96 5.98 -1.32
N VAL A 275 15.30 5.99 -1.36
CA VAL A 275 16.10 6.72 -2.37
C VAL A 275 15.72 6.30 -3.79
N ASN A 276 15.38 5.01 -3.98
CA ASN A 276 14.95 4.46 -5.28
C ASN A 276 13.62 5.06 -5.79
N TYR A 277 12.90 5.78 -4.94
CA TYR A 277 11.62 6.42 -5.25
C TYR A 277 11.72 7.95 -5.35
N LEU A 278 12.87 8.55 -5.01
CA LEU A 278 13.03 10.01 -5.01
C LEU A 278 13.25 10.58 -6.40
N THR A 279 13.83 9.82 -7.33
CA THR A 279 14.13 10.26 -8.68
C THR A 279 13.55 9.28 -9.71
N LEU A 280 13.26 9.77 -10.92
CA LEU A 280 12.85 8.92 -12.05
C LEU A 280 14.05 8.29 -12.78
N ASN A 281 15.26 8.69 -12.43
CA ASN A 281 16.50 8.19 -13.02
C ASN A 281 17.14 7.21 -12.04
N SER A 282 16.91 5.94 -12.24
CA SER A 282 17.72 4.85 -11.70
C SER A 282 18.43 4.14 -12.84
#